data_3cab484555055ee474c97f3742f0606d
#
_entry.id   3cab484555055ee474c97f3742f0606d
#
_cell.length_a   1.000
_cell.length_b   1.000
_cell.length_c   1.000
_cell.angle_alpha   90.00
_cell.angle_beta   90.00
_cell.angle_gamma   90.00
#
_symmetry.space_group_name_H-M   'P 1'
#
loop_
_entity.id
_entity.type
_entity.pdbx_description
1 polymer ?
#
loop_
_entity_poly.entity_id
_entity_poly.type
_entity_poly.pdbx_seq_one_letter_code
_entity_poly.pdbx_strand_id
1 'polypeptide(L)'
;MDYITDRTFDTKVQVKNDVTDTWHTWIASNEDMDKTEMFSTLLAEGFNFMSISRALNFVPTTNMQWLANPIVIKGVSKPIDIKGGTKVDSDKIEMWVLDDFLTAKECKLLINNIQTNMRPSGLDIPNPPADIRTSKTNFTVSETLPLGKHLEWRISNLLGLDPRHAETIQGCHYEEGQEYKEHPDFFDPATSTCIGKLGQRSYTAMVYLNDVEEGGETVFPNCNISFKPKRGRAVIWNNLNFDGTVNHDSVHRANPVLKGTKTIITKWFRTKDGLPVFSPVK
;
A
#
# COMPACT_ATOMS: atom_id res chain seq x y z
N MET A 1 -11.17 15.88 2.28
CA MET A 1 -9.82 15.58 1.78
C MET A 1 -10.02 14.74 0.54
N ASP A 2 -9.69 15.31 -0.60
CA ASP A 2 -9.79 14.63 -1.88
C ASP A 2 -8.69 13.60 -1.97
N TYR A 3 -9.07 12.33 -1.94
CA TYR A 3 -8.15 11.19 -1.95
C TYR A 3 -7.66 10.81 -3.34
N ILE A 4 -8.19 11.46 -4.35
CA ILE A 4 -7.67 11.39 -5.72
C ILE A 4 -6.83 12.65 -5.92
N THR A 5 -5.54 12.50 -5.78
CA THR A 5 -4.63 13.58 -6.13
C THR A 5 -4.47 13.61 -7.65
N ASP A 6 -4.40 14.79 -8.25
CA ASP A 6 -4.22 15.12 -9.68
C ASP A 6 -3.13 14.35 -10.45
N ARG A 7 -2.50 13.39 -9.83
CA ARG A 7 -1.32 12.73 -10.35
C ARG A 7 -1.54 11.51 -11.17
N THR A 8 -2.67 10.85 -10.93
CA THR A 8 -3.00 9.62 -11.64
C THR A 8 -3.68 9.90 -12.96
N PHE A 9 -4.00 11.16 -13.21
CA PHE A 9 -4.73 11.56 -14.42
C PHE A 9 -3.87 12.52 -15.22
N ASP A 10 -3.63 12.17 -16.47
CA ASP A 10 -3.13 13.12 -17.45
C ASP A 10 -4.03 14.35 -17.44
N THR A 11 -3.46 15.52 -17.58
CA THR A 11 -4.05 16.86 -17.46
C THR A 11 -5.31 17.11 -18.29
N LYS A 12 -5.81 16.12 -19.02
CA LYS A 12 -7.03 16.22 -19.85
C LYS A 12 -8.32 15.75 -19.16
N VAL A 13 -8.25 15.06 -18.04
CA VAL A 13 -9.44 14.64 -17.30
C VAL A 13 -9.57 15.51 -16.05
N GLN A 14 -10.48 16.50 -16.10
CA GLN A 14 -10.89 17.22 -14.89
C GLN A 14 -11.58 16.25 -13.96
N VAL A 15 -10.98 16.00 -12.79
CA VAL A 15 -11.64 15.23 -11.73
C VAL A 15 -12.83 16.03 -11.23
N LYS A 16 -14.03 15.48 -11.43
CA LYS A 16 -15.29 16.08 -10.97
C LYS A 16 -15.43 15.77 -9.47
N ASN A 17 -15.46 16.80 -8.65
CA ASN A 17 -15.47 16.63 -7.18
C ASN A 17 -16.79 16.05 -6.67
N ASP A 18 -17.93 16.32 -7.30
CA ASP A 18 -19.23 15.83 -6.89
C ASP A 18 -20.03 15.24 -8.04
N VAL A 19 -20.77 14.17 -7.75
CA VAL A 19 -21.74 13.60 -8.70
C VAL A 19 -22.83 14.64 -8.90
N THR A 20 -23.05 15.03 -10.15
CA THR A 20 -24.02 16.08 -10.51
C THR A 20 -25.47 15.54 -10.46
N ASP A 21 -26.45 16.45 -10.41
CA ASP A 21 -27.89 16.09 -10.38
C ASP A 21 -28.29 15.21 -11.58
N THR A 22 -27.71 15.43 -12.74
CA THR A 22 -27.92 14.59 -13.92
C THR A 22 -27.50 13.15 -13.66
N TRP A 23 -26.37 12.96 -12.98
CA TRP A 23 -25.87 11.64 -12.65
C TRP A 23 -26.59 11.01 -11.47
N HIS A 24 -27.11 11.79 -10.52
CA HIS A 24 -28.04 11.29 -9.51
C HIS A 24 -29.34 10.77 -10.14
N THR A 25 -29.85 11.47 -11.17
CA THR A 25 -31.00 11.00 -11.96
C THR A 25 -30.67 9.72 -12.71
N TRP A 26 -29.46 9.61 -13.29
CA TRP A 26 -29.03 8.38 -13.97
C TRP A 26 -28.94 7.21 -12.98
N ILE A 27 -28.36 7.41 -11.78
CA ILE A 27 -28.30 6.39 -10.71
C ILE A 27 -29.71 5.89 -10.38
N ALA A 28 -30.65 6.81 -10.14
CA ALA A 28 -32.03 6.47 -9.82
C ALA A 28 -32.76 5.72 -10.95
N SER A 29 -32.39 6.01 -12.20
CA SER A 29 -32.99 5.34 -13.37
C SER A 29 -32.39 3.96 -13.66
N ASN A 30 -31.34 3.56 -12.95
CA ASN A 30 -30.63 2.29 -13.12
C ASN A 30 -30.51 1.50 -11.81
N GLU A 31 -31.52 1.58 -10.95
CA GLU A 31 -31.51 0.93 -9.62
C GLU A 31 -31.28 -0.58 -9.67
N ASP A 32 -31.63 -1.24 -10.76
CA ASP A 32 -31.43 -2.66 -10.99
C ASP A 32 -30.00 -3.00 -11.45
N MET A 33 -29.19 -2.00 -11.80
CA MET A 33 -27.79 -2.21 -12.18
C MET A 33 -26.94 -2.55 -10.96
N ASP A 34 -25.97 -3.45 -11.13
CA ASP A 34 -25.01 -3.77 -10.06
C ASP A 34 -24.23 -2.52 -9.62
N LYS A 35 -24.13 -2.29 -8.31
CA LYS A 35 -23.44 -1.11 -7.77
C LYS A 35 -21.97 -1.02 -8.16
N THR A 36 -21.35 -2.15 -8.46
CA THR A 36 -19.97 -2.19 -8.97
C THR A 36 -19.88 -1.62 -10.36
N GLU A 37 -20.84 -1.98 -11.20
CA GLU A 37 -20.93 -1.51 -12.56
C GLU A 37 -21.27 -0.02 -12.60
N MET A 38 -22.22 0.45 -11.78
CA MET A 38 -22.50 1.88 -11.59
C MET A 38 -21.26 2.66 -11.15
N PHE A 39 -20.58 2.14 -10.12
CA PHE A 39 -19.38 2.76 -9.60
C PHE A 39 -18.32 2.94 -10.68
N SER A 40 -18.19 1.96 -11.50
CA SER A 40 -17.23 1.91 -12.59
C SER A 40 -17.55 2.88 -13.71
N THR A 41 -18.82 2.98 -14.05
CA THR A 41 -19.32 3.95 -15.05
C THR A 41 -19.04 5.37 -14.57
N LEU A 42 -19.35 5.69 -13.31
CA LEU A 42 -19.12 7.01 -12.74
C LEU A 42 -17.62 7.33 -12.63
N LEU A 43 -16.79 6.33 -12.33
CA LEU A 43 -15.34 6.49 -12.30
C LEU A 43 -14.79 6.77 -13.71
N ALA A 44 -15.33 6.09 -14.73
CA ALA A 44 -14.98 6.31 -16.14
C ALA A 44 -15.36 7.72 -16.62
N GLU A 45 -16.42 8.29 -16.05
CA GLU A 45 -16.85 9.67 -16.32
C GLU A 45 -16.03 10.74 -15.57
N GLY A 46 -15.06 10.31 -14.77
CA GLY A 46 -14.11 11.20 -14.10
C GLY A 46 -14.54 11.70 -12.72
N PHE A 47 -15.59 11.13 -12.11
CA PHE A 47 -15.94 11.47 -10.74
C PHE A 47 -14.96 10.87 -9.75
N ASN A 48 -14.69 11.58 -8.64
CA ASN A 48 -13.81 11.07 -7.62
C ASN A 48 -14.46 9.93 -6.82
N PHE A 49 -13.63 9.03 -6.32
CA PHE A 49 -14.04 7.84 -5.58
C PHE A 49 -15.01 8.14 -4.43
N MET A 50 -14.71 9.18 -3.62
CA MET A 50 -15.52 9.51 -2.44
C MET A 50 -16.88 10.08 -2.81
N SER A 51 -16.96 10.84 -3.89
CA SER A 51 -18.21 11.37 -4.43
C SER A 51 -19.11 10.24 -4.92
N ILE A 52 -18.53 9.28 -5.66
CA ILE A 52 -19.24 8.09 -6.14
C ILE A 52 -19.70 7.22 -4.95
N SER A 53 -18.82 6.97 -3.99
CA SER A 53 -19.16 6.16 -2.81
C SER A 53 -20.32 6.75 -2.01
N ARG A 54 -20.36 8.09 -1.89
CA ARG A 54 -21.48 8.79 -1.24
C ARG A 54 -22.76 8.68 -2.06
N ALA A 55 -22.68 8.93 -3.37
CA ALA A 55 -23.84 8.92 -4.25
C ALA A 55 -24.51 7.54 -4.31
N LEU A 56 -23.71 6.46 -4.33
CA LEU A 56 -24.20 5.09 -4.38
C LEU A 56 -24.48 4.47 -3.01
N ASN A 57 -24.12 5.16 -1.92
CA ASN A 57 -24.03 4.58 -0.56
C ASN A 57 -23.34 3.21 -0.59
N PHE A 58 -22.15 3.17 -1.21
CA PHE A 58 -21.47 1.95 -1.53
C PHE A 58 -19.96 2.17 -1.59
N VAL A 59 -19.22 1.29 -0.93
CA VAL A 59 -17.75 1.30 -0.99
C VAL A 59 -17.32 0.00 -1.65
N PRO A 60 -16.69 0.05 -2.84
CA PRO A 60 -16.20 -1.14 -3.49
C PRO A 60 -15.17 -1.85 -2.63
N THR A 61 -15.14 -3.18 -2.69
CA THR A 61 -14.08 -3.99 -2.10
C THR A 61 -12.81 -3.86 -2.94
N THR A 62 -11.65 -4.25 -2.39
CA THR A 62 -10.38 -4.24 -3.14
C THR A 62 -10.41 -5.08 -4.43
N ASN A 63 -11.34 -6.05 -4.50
CA ASN A 63 -11.58 -6.84 -5.71
C ASN A 63 -12.52 -6.15 -6.71
N MET A 64 -13.17 -5.08 -6.32
CA MET A 64 -14.04 -4.29 -7.18
C MET A 64 -13.19 -3.25 -7.92
N GLN A 65 -12.90 -3.60 -8.95
CA GLN A 65 -11.89 -3.30 -9.89
C GLN A 65 -12.07 -1.98 -10.59
N TRP A 66 -10.98 -1.32 -10.74
CA TRP A 66 -10.74 -0.43 -11.85
C TRP A 66 -11.20 -1.09 -13.16
N LEU A 67 -12.29 -0.68 -13.72
CA LEU A 67 -12.86 -1.23 -14.95
C LEU A 67 -12.18 -0.66 -16.19
N ALA A 68 -11.39 0.38 -16.02
CA ALA A 68 -10.48 0.79 -17.07
C ALA A 68 -9.40 -0.28 -17.22
N ASN A 69 -9.15 -0.77 -18.41
CA ASN A 69 -8.08 -1.70 -18.70
C ASN A 69 -6.76 -1.15 -18.15
N PRO A 70 -6.07 -1.87 -17.26
CA PRO A 70 -4.78 -1.41 -16.78
C PRO A 70 -3.86 -1.23 -17.98
N ILE A 71 -3.27 -0.06 -18.09
CA ILE A 71 -2.19 0.14 -19.07
C ILE A 71 -0.99 -0.59 -18.50
N VAL A 72 -0.79 -1.81 -18.96
CA VAL A 72 0.45 -2.53 -18.75
C VAL A 72 1.49 -1.90 -19.66
N ILE A 73 2.37 -1.11 -19.09
CA ILE A 73 3.50 -0.57 -19.83
C ILE A 73 4.52 -1.70 -19.96
N LYS A 74 4.44 -2.47 -21.07
CA LYS A 74 5.41 -3.52 -21.35
C LYS A 74 6.78 -2.89 -21.59
N GLY A 75 7.76 -3.33 -20.83
CA GLY A 75 9.18 -3.01 -21.06
C GLY A 75 9.69 -1.71 -20.46
N VAL A 76 8.88 -0.94 -19.74
CA VAL A 76 9.33 0.28 -19.06
C VAL A 76 8.72 0.38 -17.68
N SER A 77 9.50 0.14 -16.64
CA SER A 77 9.15 0.59 -15.30
C SER A 77 9.44 2.09 -15.24
N LYS A 78 8.43 2.89 -14.88
CA LYS A 78 8.63 4.32 -14.65
C LYS A 78 8.75 4.58 -13.16
N PRO A 79 9.58 5.55 -12.73
CA PRO A 79 9.58 5.99 -11.35
C PRO A 79 8.18 6.44 -10.92
N ILE A 80 7.82 6.16 -9.67
CA ILE A 80 6.64 6.78 -9.06
C ILE A 80 6.99 8.23 -8.67
N ASP A 81 5.95 9.04 -8.55
CA ASP A 81 6.08 10.39 -8.00
C ASP A 81 5.03 10.55 -6.89
N ILE A 82 5.45 10.91 -5.68
CA ILE A 82 4.60 11.04 -4.50
C ILE A 82 4.43 12.50 -4.09
N LYS A 83 3.25 13.03 -4.36
CA LYS A 83 2.92 14.42 -4.05
C LYS A 83 2.96 14.69 -2.55
N GLY A 84 3.71 15.69 -2.16
CA GLY A 84 3.95 16.01 -0.76
C GLY A 84 4.95 15.06 -0.10
N GLY A 85 5.42 14.03 -0.82
CA GLY A 85 6.50 13.17 -0.38
C GLY A 85 7.87 13.76 -0.70
N THR A 86 8.86 13.33 0.03
CA THR A 86 10.27 13.63 -0.23
C THR A 86 10.93 12.38 -0.80
N LYS A 87 11.48 12.49 -2.02
CA LYS A 87 12.28 11.42 -2.59
C LYS A 87 13.60 11.33 -1.82
N VAL A 88 13.98 10.13 -1.42
CA VAL A 88 15.27 9.89 -0.77
C VAL A 88 16.36 9.94 -1.85
N ASP A 89 17.42 10.66 -1.56
CA ASP A 89 18.59 10.73 -2.46
C ASP A 89 19.37 9.43 -2.39
N SER A 90 19.21 8.60 -3.42
CA SER A 90 19.88 7.31 -3.56
C SER A 90 19.88 6.90 -5.03
N ASP A 91 21.03 6.42 -5.50
CA ASP A 91 21.21 5.80 -6.81
C ASP A 91 20.94 4.28 -6.80
N LYS A 92 20.80 3.69 -5.60
CA LYS A 92 20.63 2.25 -5.39
C LYS A 92 19.19 1.81 -5.31
N ILE A 93 18.30 2.67 -4.81
CA ILE A 93 16.90 2.33 -4.57
C ILE A 93 15.98 3.53 -4.79
N GLU A 94 14.87 3.30 -5.47
CA GLU A 94 13.80 4.29 -5.52
C GLU A 94 13.02 4.24 -4.21
N MET A 95 13.07 5.35 -3.45
CA MET A 95 12.47 5.43 -2.14
C MET A 95 11.88 6.82 -1.85
N TRP A 96 10.77 6.83 -1.10
CA TRP A 96 10.05 8.05 -0.75
C TRP A 96 9.63 8.04 0.72
N VAL A 97 9.60 9.23 1.31
CA VAL A 97 9.06 9.46 2.65
C VAL A 97 7.93 10.46 2.57
N LEU A 98 6.82 10.16 3.21
CA LEU A 98 5.68 11.06 3.34
C LEU A 98 5.30 11.17 4.81
N ASP A 99 5.57 12.32 5.42
CA ASP A 99 5.12 12.62 6.78
C ASP A 99 3.62 12.93 6.80
N ASP A 100 3.00 12.69 7.95
CA ASP A 100 1.59 12.96 8.19
C ASP A 100 0.62 12.30 7.17
N PHE A 101 1.04 11.16 6.60
CA PHE A 101 0.17 10.35 5.73
C PHE A 101 -1.08 9.89 6.47
N LEU A 102 -0.95 9.54 7.75
CA LEU A 102 -2.07 9.20 8.64
C LEU A 102 -2.16 10.22 9.78
N THR A 103 -3.39 10.59 10.11
CA THR A 103 -3.68 11.39 11.31
C THR A 103 -3.50 10.57 12.58
N ALA A 104 -3.28 11.25 13.71
CA ALA A 104 -3.19 10.59 15.02
C ALA A 104 -4.42 9.73 15.36
N LYS A 105 -5.61 10.17 14.93
CA LYS A 105 -6.87 9.44 15.12
C LYS A 105 -6.91 8.15 14.30
N GLU A 106 -6.51 8.21 13.03
CA GLU A 106 -6.41 7.03 12.16
C GLU A 106 -5.41 6.02 12.70
N CYS A 107 -4.23 6.49 13.11
CA CYS A 107 -3.22 5.64 13.72
C CYS A 107 -3.76 4.91 14.97
N LYS A 108 -4.43 5.63 15.87
CA LYS A 108 -5.02 5.03 17.07
C LYS A 108 -6.07 3.97 16.74
N LEU A 109 -6.94 4.23 15.76
CA LEU A 109 -7.95 3.25 15.32
C LEU A 109 -7.31 1.98 14.75
N LEU A 110 -6.25 2.14 13.95
CA LEU A 110 -5.50 1.01 13.38
C LEU A 110 -4.79 0.21 14.46
N ILE A 111 -4.11 0.85 15.40
CA ILE A 111 -3.43 0.17 16.52
C ILE A 111 -4.44 -0.68 17.29
N ASN A 112 -5.57 -0.10 17.70
CA ASN A 112 -6.61 -0.83 18.44
C ASN A 112 -7.12 -2.03 17.65
N ASN A 113 -7.37 -1.88 16.35
CA ASN A 113 -7.83 -2.98 15.50
C ASN A 113 -6.76 -4.07 15.33
N ILE A 114 -5.49 -3.69 15.10
CA ILE A 114 -4.39 -4.64 14.96
C ILE A 114 -4.28 -5.50 16.21
N GLN A 115 -4.38 -4.90 17.39
CA GLN A 115 -4.24 -5.59 18.67
C GLN A 115 -5.37 -6.59 18.98
N THR A 116 -6.52 -6.50 18.32
CA THR A 116 -7.65 -7.41 18.60
C THR A 116 -7.46 -8.83 18.06
N ASN A 117 -6.65 -9.01 17.00
CA ASN A 117 -6.51 -10.31 16.34
C ASN A 117 -5.06 -10.57 15.90
N MET A 118 -4.13 -10.46 16.82
CA MET A 118 -2.72 -10.72 16.58
C MET A 118 -2.37 -12.20 16.71
N ARG A 119 -1.48 -12.67 15.87
CA ARG A 119 -0.83 -13.97 15.95
C ARG A 119 0.68 -13.81 15.72
N PRO A 120 1.52 -14.75 16.19
CA PRO A 120 2.93 -14.72 15.84
C PRO A 120 3.12 -14.58 14.33
N SER A 121 4.03 -13.70 13.93
CA SER A 121 4.30 -13.47 12.52
C SER A 121 4.96 -14.70 11.89
N GLY A 122 4.46 -15.12 10.74
CA GLY A 122 5.07 -16.18 9.94
C GLY A 122 6.09 -15.63 8.95
N LEU A 123 6.91 -16.54 8.41
CA LEU A 123 7.79 -16.33 7.27
C LEU A 123 7.41 -17.32 6.17
N ASP A 124 7.56 -16.89 4.92
CA ASP A 124 7.27 -17.73 3.75
C ASP A 124 8.51 -18.52 3.31
N ILE A 125 9.16 -19.14 4.28
CA ILE A 125 10.29 -20.05 4.07
C ILE A 125 10.08 -21.33 4.89
N PRO A 126 10.50 -22.50 4.40
CA PRO A 126 10.42 -23.74 5.16
C PRO A 126 11.27 -23.66 6.45
N ASN A 127 10.66 -24.03 7.59
CA ASN A 127 11.33 -24.10 8.89
C ASN A 127 12.16 -22.86 9.25
N PRO A 128 11.58 -21.65 9.29
CA PRO A 128 12.35 -20.45 9.58
C PRO A 128 12.92 -20.52 11.01
N PRO A 129 14.15 -20.04 11.24
CA PRO A 129 14.63 -19.84 12.59
C PRO A 129 13.69 -18.92 13.38
N ALA A 130 13.37 -19.31 14.63
CA ALA A 130 12.36 -18.63 15.45
C ALA A 130 12.73 -17.17 15.82
N ASP A 131 14.01 -16.83 15.71
CA ASP A 131 14.57 -15.53 16.05
C ASP A 131 14.70 -14.55 14.88
N ILE A 132 14.31 -14.95 13.67
CA ILE A 132 14.36 -14.06 12.50
C ILE A 132 13.30 -12.96 12.59
N ARG A 133 12.08 -13.32 12.99
CA ARG A 133 10.94 -12.41 13.10
C ARG A 133 10.16 -12.70 14.37
N THR A 134 10.23 -11.81 15.32
CA THR A 134 9.64 -12.01 16.66
C THR A 134 8.35 -11.21 16.89
N SER A 135 7.93 -10.41 15.89
CA SER A 135 6.71 -9.60 15.93
C SER A 135 5.42 -10.42 15.92
N LYS A 136 4.31 -9.75 16.18
CA LYS A 136 2.95 -10.28 15.99
C LYS A 136 2.28 -9.60 14.79
N THR A 137 1.41 -10.30 14.07
CA THR A 137 0.77 -9.84 12.84
C THR A 137 -0.74 -10.00 12.90
N ASN A 138 -1.46 -9.02 12.32
CA ASN A 138 -2.88 -9.07 11.99
C ASN A 138 -3.04 -8.90 10.48
N PHE A 139 -3.72 -9.87 9.83
CA PHE A 139 -4.01 -9.85 8.39
C PHE A 139 -5.43 -9.40 8.04
N THR A 140 -6.27 -9.14 9.04
CA THR A 140 -7.70 -8.86 8.84
C THR A 140 -8.04 -7.37 8.96
N VAL A 141 -7.04 -6.48 8.95
CA VAL A 141 -7.23 -5.03 9.11
C VAL A 141 -8.22 -4.46 8.09
N SER A 142 -8.10 -4.85 6.82
CA SER A 142 -8.98 -4.37 5.76
C SER A 142 -10.37 -4.99 5.82
N GLU A 143 -10.53 -6.14 6.46
CA GLU A 143 -11.82 -6.83 6.59
C GLU A 143 -12.62 -6.34 7.80
N THR A 144 -11.94 -6.03 8.89
CA THR A 144 -12.55 -5.74 10.19
C THR A 144 -12.69 -4.25 10.49
N LEU A 145 -11.97 -3.40 9.76
CA LEU A 145 -11.98 -1.95 9.96
C LEU A 145 -12.32 -1.22 8.65
N PRO A 146 -13.40 -0.42 8.58
CA PRO A 146 -13.71 0.39 7.39
C PRO A 146 -12.53 1.28 6.93
N LEU A 147 -11.78 1.85 7.87
CA LEU A 147 -10.57 2.61 7.57
C LEU A 147 -9.53 1.75 6.85
N GLY A 148 -9.40 0.46 7.21
CA GLY A 148 -8.48 -0.45 6.54
C GLY A 148 -8.80 -0.59 5.05
N LYS A 149 -10.08 -0.83 4.70
CA LYS A 149 -10.53 -0.85 3.30
C LYS A 149 -10.24 0.46 2.58
N HIS A 150 -10.47 1.59 3.25
CA HIS A 150 -10.21 2.91 2.69
C HIS A 150 -8.72 3.11 2.41
N LEU A 151 -7.85 2.64 3.28
CA LEU A 151 -6.40 2.74 3.12
C LEU A 151 -5.87 1.90 1.96
N GLU A 152 -6.51 0.77 1.63
CA GLU A 152 -6.17 -0.01 0.43
C GLU A 152 -6.17 0.87 -0.84
N TRP A 153 -7.20 1.70 -0.98
CA TRP A 153 -7.34 2.64 -2.09
C TRP A 153 -6.41 3.84 -1.97
N ARG A 154 -6.34 4.41 -0.77
CA ARG A 154 -5.54 5.61 -0.51
C ARG A 154 -4.06 5.37 -0.85
N ILE A 155 -3.52 4.21 -0.46
CA ILE A 155 -2.14 3.83 -0.76
C ILE A 155 -1.98 3.55 -2.24
N SER A 156 -2.90 2.81 -2.86
CA SER A 156 -2.85 2.52 -4.30
C SER A 156 -2.87 3.78 -5.15
N ASN A 157 -3.75 4.72 -4.82
CA ASN A 157 -3.82 6.00 -5.51
C ASN A 157 -2.58 6.86 -5.29
N LEU A 158 -2.03 6.86 -4.06
CA LEU A 158 -0.80 7.59 -3.75
C LEU A 158 0.37 7.15 -4.64
N LEU A 159 0.49 5.84 -4.89
CA LEU A 159 1.55 5.28 -5.71
C LEU A 159 1.21 5.24 -7.21
N GLY A 160 -0.05 5.46 -7.58
CA GLY A 160 -0.52 5.28 -8.95
C GLY A 160 -0.45 3.82 -9.42
N LEU A 161 -0.56 2.86 -8.47
CA LEU A 161 -0.52 1.42 -8.74
C LEU A 161 -1.91 0.80 -8.69
N ASP A 162 -2.12 -0.23 -9.51
CA ASP A 162 -3.39 -0.91 -9.60
C ASP A 162 -3.69 -1.73 -8.33
N PRO A 163 -4.76 -1.41 -7.58
CA PRO A 163 -5.09 -2.10 -6.33
C PRO A 163 -5.41 -3.60 -6.51
N ARG A 164 -5.76 -4.04 -7.71
CA ARG A 164 -6.02 -5.48 -8.02
C ARG A 164 -4.76 -6.32 -7.90
N HIS A 165 -3.60 -5.70 -8.00
CA HIS A 165 -2.29 -6.33 -7.90
C HIS A 165 -1.62 -6.06 -6.55
N ALA A 166 -2.40 -5.66 -5.54
CA ALA A 166 -1.89 -5.45 -4.21
C ALA A 166 -2.30 -6.58 -3.26
N GLU A 167 -1.43 -6.90 -2.31
CA GLU A 167 -1.78 -7.74 -1.17
C GLU A 167 -2.63 -6.94 -0.17
N THR A 168 -3.42 -7.59 0.67
CA THR A 168 -4.16 -6.93 1.77
C THR A 168 -3.20 -6.29 2.77
N ILE A 169 -3.65 -5.22 3.43
CA ILE A 169 -2.84 -4.57 4.45
C ILE A 169 -2.53 -5.54 5.59
N GLN A 170 -1.25 -5.65 5.91
CA GLN A 170 -0.77 -6.37 7.07
C GLN A 170 -0.46 -5.37 8.20
N GLY A 171 -1.03 -5.59 9.39
CA GLY A 171 -0.64 -4.89 10.61
C GLY A 171 0.42 -5.69 11.36
N CYS A 172 1.52 -5.04 11.79
CA CYS A 172 2.56 -5.66 12.60
C CYS A 172 2.77 -4.89 13.90
N HIS A 173 2.94 -5.63 14.99
CA HIS A 173 3.20 -5.08 16.31
C HIS A 173 4.45 -5.73 16.91
N TYR A 174 5.31 -4.87 17.49
CA TYR A 174 6.56 -5.25 18.13
C TYR A 174 6.55 -4.74 19.58
N GLU A 175 6.79 -5.63 20.51
CA GLU A 175 7.04 -5.33 21.91
C GLU A 175 8.55 -5.09 22.15
N GLU A 176 8.94 -4.69 23.36
CA GLU A 176 10.35 -4.53 23.71
C GLU A 176 11.15 -5.83 23.46
N GLY A 177 12.33 -5.69 22.89
CA GLY A 177 13.20 -6.79 22.48
C GLY A 177 12.82 -7.43 21.15
N GLN A 178 11.66 -7.11 20.57
CA GLN A 178 11.23 -7.71 19.30
C GLN A 178 11.82 -6.97 18.10
N GLU A 179 12.15 -7.75 17.08
CA GLU A 179 12.80 -7.30 15.86
C GLU A 179 12.32 -8.09 14.63
N TYR A 180 12.73 -7.66 13.45
CA TYR A 180 12.73 -8.44 12.24
C TYR A 180 14.09 -8.27 11.56
N LYS A 181 14.90 -9.34 11.54
CA LYS A 181 16.25 -9.35 10.98
C LYS A 181 16.25 -9.03 9.48
N GLU A 182 17.41 -8.90 8.91
CA GLU A 182 17.57 -8.56 7.48
C GLU A 182 16.81 -9.53 6.59
N HIS A 183 15.95 -8.95 5.73
CA HIS A 183 15.11 -9.68 4.79
C HIS A 183 14.77 -8.80 3.58
N PRO A 184 14.54 -9.40 2.41
CA PRO A 184 13.89 -8.74 1.29
C PRO A 184 12.37 -8.83 1.41
N ASP A 185 11.66 -7.90 0.81
CA ASP A 185 10.22 -8.05 0.56
C ASP A 185 9.93 -8.78 -0.76
N PHE A 186 10.87 -8.74 -1.71
CA PHE A 186 10.74 -9.56 -2.92
C PHE A 186 10.90 -11.05 -2.61
N PHE A 187 10.27 -11.89 -3.43
CA PHE A 187 10.43 -13.34 -3.36
C PHE A 187 11.70 -13.76 -4.11
N ASP A 188 12.44 -14.71 -3.57
CA ASP A 188 13.57 -15.29 -4.29
C ASP A 188 13.07 -16.01 -5.56
N PRO A 189 13.47 -15.54 -6.76
CA PRO A 189 13.00 -16.14 -8.01
C PRO A 189 13.38 -17.60 -8.19
N ALA A 190 14.42 -18.07 -7.50
CA ALA A 190 14.92 -19.43 -7.64
C ALA A 190 14.17 -20.43 -6.73
N THR A 191 13.65 -19.99 -5.58
CA THR A 191 13.14 -20.88 -4.55
C THR A 191 11.71 -20.65 -4.14
N SER A 192 11.16 -19.45 -4.35
CA SER A 192 9.83 -19.10 -3.87
C SER A 192 8.72 -19.59 -4.80
N THR A 193 7.71 -20.24 -4.21
CA THR A 193 6.46 -20.60 -4.88
C THR A 193 5.43 -19.47 -4.87
N CYS A 194 5.68 -18.40 -4.12
CA CYS A 194 4.75 -17.29 -3.92
C CYS A 194 4.65 -16.32 -5.08
N ILE A 195 5.59 -16.36 -6.01
CA ILE A 195 5.54 -15.55 -7.24
C ILE A 195 4.28 -15.87 -8.03
N GLY A 196 4.03 -17.14 -8.32
CA GLY A 196 2.80 -17.66 -8.95
C GLY A 196 2.22 -16.75 -10.04
N LYS A 197 0.88 -16.71 -10.11
CA LYS A 197 0.14 -15.88 -11.08
C LYS A 197 0.12 -14.39 -10.77
N LEU A 198 0.44 -14.01 -9.53
CA LEU A 198 0.43 -12.61 -9.09
C LEU A 198 1.74 -11.87 -9.38
N GLY A 199 2.77 -12.61 -9.75
CA GLY A 199 4.09 -12.03 -10.01
C GLY A 199 4.87 -11.69 -8.74
N GLN A 200 5.94 -10.91 -8.89
CA GLN A 200 6.86 -10.49 -7.85
C GLN A 200 6.30 -9.33 -7.01
N ARG A 201 6.77 -9.10 -5.79
CA ARG A 201 6.51 -7.87 -5.04
C ARG A 201 7.36 -6.73 -5.62
N SER A 202 6.69 -5.70 -6.12
CA SER A 202 7.33 -4.53 -6.73
C SER A 202 7.52 -3.41 -5.72
N TYR A 203 6.45 -2.82 -5.22
CA TYR A 203 6.52 -1.74 -4.25
C TYR A 203 6.03 -2.18 -2.89
N THR A 204 6.69 -1.66 -1.86
CA THR A 204 6.25 -1.73 -0.48
C THR A 204 5.89 -0.34 0.00
N ALA A 205 4.73 -0.20 0.64
CA ALA A 205 4.32 0.97 1.38
C ALA A 205 4.15 0.58 2.86
N MET A 206 5.03 1.07 3.72
CA MET A 206 5.00 0.85 5.16
C MET A 206 4.65 2.17 5.85
N VAL A 207 3.76 2.11 6.86
CA VAL A 207 3.38 3.30 7.64
C VAL A 207 3.56 3.03 9.12
N TYR A 208 4.29 3.90 9.79
CA TYR A 208 4.40 3.89 11.25
C TYR A 208 3.13 4.43 11.89
N LEU A 209 2.56 3.70 12.85
CA LEU A 209 1.33 4.11 13.54
C LEU A 209 1.59 4.81 14.87
N ASN A 210 2.78 4.70 15.41
CA ASN A 210 3.20 5.39 16.64
C ASN A 210 4.67 5.78 16.57
N ASP A 211 5.04 6.69 17.45
CA ASP A 211 6.42 6.96 17.79
C ASP A 211 6.96 5.84 18.69
N VAL A 212 8.26 5.60 18.65
CA VAL A 212 8.96 4.64 19.53
C VAL A 212 9.96 5.44 20.38
N GLU A 213 9.99 5.17 21.66
CA GLU A 213 10.87 5.91 22.57
C GLU A 213 12.34 5.65 22.26
N GLU A 214 12.73 4.36 22.06
CA GLU A 214 14.09 3.97 21.73
C GLU A 214 14.11 2.71 20.87
N GLY A 215 14.97 2.70 19.83
CA GLY A 215 15.10 1.59 18.89
C GLY A 215 13.98 1.54 17.84
N GLY A 216 13.76 0.36 17.27
CA GLY A 216 12.69 0.10 16.31
C GLY A 216 12.86 0.72 14.92
N GLU A 217 14.03 1.26 14.58
CA GLU A 217 14.31 1.83 13.27
C GLU A 217 14.11 0.80 12.16
N THR A 218 13.69 1.25 10.99
CA THR A 218 13.77 0.47 9.76
C THR A 218 15.04 0.85 9.03
N VAL A 219 15.94 -0.10 8.84
CA VAL A 219 17.30 0.12 8.32
C VAL A 219 17.48 -0.61 7.00
N PHE A 220 18.02 0.09 6.00
CA PHE A 220 18.45 -0.44 4.70
C PHE A 220 19.99 -0.44 4.67
N PRO A 221 20.64 -1.54 5.09
CA PRO A 221 22.07 -1.54 5.32
C PRO A 221 22.88 -1.28 4.04
N ASN A 222 22.46 -1.83 2.91
CA ASN A 222 23.17 -1.68 1.63
C ASN A 222 23.13 -0.23 1.11
N CYS A 223 22.13 0.54 1.53
CA CYS A 223 21.98 1.95 1.15
C CYS A 223 22.50 2.92 2.22
N ASN A 224 22.84 2.43 3.41
CA ASN A 224 23.16 3.26 4.58
C ASN A 224 22.02 4.24 4.93
N ILE A 225 20.76 3.78 4.81
CA ILE A 225 19.55 4.56 5.09
C ILE A 225 18.85 3.98 6.32
N SER A 226 18.36 4.85 7.19
CA SER A 226 17.62 4.46 8.39
C SER A 226 16.48 5.42 8.65
N PHE A 227 15.32 4.88 9.06
CA PHE A 227 14.14 5.64 9.42
C PHE A 227 13.73 5.35 10.86
N LYS A 228 13.73 6.40 11.69
CA LYS A 228 13.11 6.32 13.01
C LYS A 228 11.60 6.26 12.87
N PRO A 229 10.92 5.41 13.68
CA PRO A 229 9.48 5.43 13.77
C PRO A 229 8.96 6.84 14.09
N LYS A 230 8.06 7.31 13.24
CA LYS A 230 7.34 8.57 13.44
C LYS A 230 5.88 8.35 13.09
N ARG A 231 5.00 8.61 14.04
CA ARG A 231 3.56 8.41 13.85
C ARG A 231 3.05 9.09 12.59
N GLY A 232 2.32 8.34 11.76
CA GLY A 232 1.73 8.82 10.52
C GLY A 232 2.69 8.88 9.34
N ARG A 233 3.98 8.60 9.51
CA ARG A 233 4.97 8.58 8.43
C ARG A 233 4.84 7.34 7.58
N ALA A 234 4.73 7.52 6.26
CA ALA A 234 4.88 6.46 5.28
C ALA A 234 6.32 6.44 4.73
N VAL A 235 6.86 5.24 4.58
CA VAL A 235 8.10 4.94 3.85
C VAL A 235 7.74 3.99 2.72
N ILE A 236 8.11 4.36 1.50
CA ILE A 236 7.71 3.63 0.29
C ILE A 236 8.97 3.34 -0.50
N TRP A 237 9.12 2.11 -0.97
CA TRP A 237 10.31 1.72 -1.76
C TRP A 237 9.97 0.71 -2.84
N ASN A 238 10.81 0.69 -3.87
CA ASN A 238 10.76 -0.28 -4.95
C ASN A 238 11.67 -1.48 -4.63
N ASN A 239 11.11 -2.67 -4.66
CA ASN A 239 11.83 -3.92 -4.45
C ASN A 239 12.51 -4.44 -5.73
N LEU A 240 12.29 -3.77 -6.85
CA LEU A 240 12.81 -4.16 -8.15
C LEU A 240 13.62 -3.04 -8.77
N ASN A 241 14.56 -3.42 -9.62
CA ASN A 241 15.20 -2.52 -10.55
C ASN A 241 14.22 -2.14 -11.68
N PHE A 242 14.50 -1.08 -12.42
CA PHE A 242 13.62 -0.65 -13.50
C PHE A 242 13.57 -1.60 -14.71
N ASP A 243 14.46 -2.57 -14.78
CA ASP A 243 14.43 -3.68 -15.74
C ASP A 243 13.58 -4.88 -15.29
N GLY A 244 13.00 -4.80 -14.06
CA GLY A 244 12.16 -5.83 -13.47
C GLY A 244 12.90 -6.90 -12.67
N THR A 245 14.23 -6.84 -12.62
CA THR A 245 15.02 -7.73 -11.75
C THR A 245 14.89 -7.33 -10.29
N VAL A 246 15.11 -8.28 -9.36
CA VAL A 246 15.06 -7.99 -7.92
C VAL A 246 16.18 -7.04 -7.52
N ASN A 247 15.84 -6.07 -6.67
CA ASN A 247 16.81 -5.12 -6.16
C ASN A 247 17.31 -5.54 -4.78
N HIS A 248 18.51 -6.08 -4.69
CA HIS A 248 19.12 -6.50 -3.43
C HIS A 248 19.43 -5.34 -2.48
N ASP A 249 19.49 -4.12 -2.96
CA ASP A 249 19.64 -2.93 -2.12
C ASP A 249 18.36 -2.59 -1.33
N SER A 250 17.21 -3.23 -1.67
CA SER A 250 15.97 -3.14 -0.90
C SER A 250 15.92 -4.03 0.34
N VAL A 251 16.94 -4.86 0.58
CA VAL A 251 17.06 -5.64 1.82
C VAL A 251 17.07 -4.69 3.01
N HIS A 252 16.24 -4.99 3.99
CA HIS A 252 16.06 -4.14 5.17
C HIS A 252 15.80 -4.97 6.43
N ARG A 253 15.88 -4.31 7.58
CA ARG A 253 15.56 -4.88 8.88
C ARG A 253 14.77 -3.90 9.73
N ALA A 254 14.02 -4.42 10.68
CA ALA A 254 13.48 -3.65 11.79
C ALA A 254 14.38 -3.91 13.01
N ASN A 255 15.10 -2.89 13.46
CA ASN A 255 15.92 -2.96 14.67
C ASN A 255 15.05 -3.33 15.87
N PRO A 256 15.64 -3.94 16.92
CA PRO A 256 14.94 -4.20 18.16
C PRO A 256 14.29 -2.94 18.74
N VAL A 257 13.08 -3.07 19.23
CA VAL A 257 12.45 -2.05 20.07
C VAL A 257 13.14 -2.11 21.44
N LEU A 258 13.84 -1.05 21.82
CA LEU A 258 14.57 -1.01 23.08
C LEU A 258 13.70 -0.48 24.22
N LYS A 259 12.76 0.45 23.89
CA LYS A 259 11.81 1.00 24.85
C LYS A 259 10.49 1.37 24.19
N GLY A 260 9.39 0.90 24.77
CA GLY A 260 8.04 1.11 24.28
C GLY A 260 7.58 0.04 23.30
N THR A 261 6.75 0.39 22.33
CA THR A 261 6.23 -0.55 21.33
C THR A 261 6.26 0.09 19.94
N LYS A 262 6.34 -0.74 18.89
CA LYS A 262 6.26 -0.30 17.50
C LYS A 262 5.08 -0.98 16.82
N THR A 263 4.22 -0.19 16.19
CA THR A 263 3.13 -0.71 15.37
C THR A 263 3.20 -0.09 13.97
N ILE A 264 3.10 -0.92 12.95
CA ILE A 264 3.13 -0.52 11.55
C ILE A 264 2.01 -1.19 10.77
N ILE A 265 1.66 -0.63 9.64
CA ILE A 265 0.98 -1.34 8.55
C ILE A 265 1.91 -1.43 7.35
N THR A 266 1.79 -2.51 6.61
CA THR A 266 2.54 -2.73 5.36
C THR A 266 1.58 -3.19 4.27
N LYS A 267 1.78 -2.65 3.06
CA LYS A 267 1.07 -3.03 1.85
C LYS A 267 2.05 -3.30 0.74
N TRP A 268 1.92 -4.46 0.10
CA TRP A 268 2.75 -4.86 -1.03
C TRP A 268 1.96 -4.83 -2.33
N PHE A 269 2.62 -4.37 -3.38
CA PHE A 269 2.11 -4.41 -4.75
C PHE A 269 2.85 -5.48 -5.54
N ARG A 270 2.09 -6.22 -6.34
CA ARG A 270 2.58 -7.34 -7.16
C ARG A 270 2.80 -6.90 -8.60
N THR A 271 3.67 -7.62 -9.29
CA THR A 271 3.87 -7.39 -10.71
C THR A 271 2.90 -8.24 -11.54
N LYS A 272 2.77 -7.84 -12.82
CA LYS A 272 2.19 -8.69 -13.86
C LYS A 272 3.19 -8.74 -15.00
N ASP A 273 3.42 -9.92 -15.56
CA ASP A 273 4.41 -10.12 -16.62
C ASP A 273 5.81 -9.57 -16.27
N GLY A 274 6.18 -9.65 -14.99
CA GLY A 274 7.48 -9.23 -14.47
C GLY A 274 7.64 -7.74 -14.19
N LEU A 275 6.64 -6.91 -14.47
CA LEU A 275 6.70 -5.46 -14.29
C LEU A 275 5.62 -4.94 -13.33
N PRO A 276 5.89 -3.83 -12.60
CA PRO A 276 4.88 -3.15 -11.80
C PRO A 276 3.65 -2.79 -12.63
N VAL A 277 2.47 -3.00 -12.06
CA VAL A 277 1.20 -2.66 -12.72
C VAL A 277 0.77 -1.28 -12.27
N PHE A 278 0.89 -0.31 -13.14
CA PHE A 278 0.41 1.04 -12.91
C PHE A 278 -1.09 1.14 -13.18
N SER A 279 -1.75 2.02 -12.44
CA SER A 279 -3.12 2.40 -12.74
C SER A 279 -3.22 2.95 -14.16
N PRO A 280 -4.33 2.69 -14.87
CA PRO A 280 -4.52 3.26 -16.19
C PRO A 280 -4.42 4.79 -16.11
N VAL A 281 -3.61 5.36 -16.97
CA VAL A 281 -3.66 6.79 -17.24
C VAL A 281 -4.79 6.96 -18.25
N LYS A 282 -5.85 7.64 -17.86
CA LYS A 282 -6.93 8.00 -18.77
C LYS A 282 -6.56 9.24 -19.57
#